data_6317474293c80dce74dd284b369a471a
#
_entry.id   6317474293c80dce74dd284b369a471a
#
_cell.length_a   1.000
_cell.length_b   1.000
_cell.length_c   1.000
_cell.angle_alpha   90.00
_cell.angle_beta   90.00
_cell.angle_gamma   90.00
#
_symmetry.space_group_name_H-M   'P 1'
#
loop_
_entity.id
_entity.type
_entity.pdbx_description
1 polymer ?
#
loop_
_entity_poly.entity_id
_entity_poly.type
_entity_poly.pdbx_seq_one_letter_code
_entity_poly.pdbx_strand_id
1 'polypeptide(L)'
;MKICDTVNSKLYKNDRAILHSDCNCFYASVECLLNPNIRDLPVAVSGDAENRHGIILAKNEEAKKYNIKTGEAIWQAKKKCPQLLTVPARLDVYKKFSDKVRRIYSNYTDMVEPFGLDEAWLDISEDYKNDALTIAKEISQRIKDEIGITVSIGVSFNKIFAKFGSDYKKPDAITCITRDNYKTLVWNSPAGDLLYVGGATRKKLEQIGIYTIGDIANAPIGLLRTHLGKWGDLIYGFANGYDSSPVARIGEYSEVKSIGNSTTAVRDLKNLDDIKVIAYVLCDSVCRRMREQGFMGKTVCVSMRDTGLSTITRQHTLNTYTSLTSDITKAAMALFKENFDNKSPLRSIGVSVTDFAHNNIPRQMDIFSDERKIIAEEKLDKTLDKLKQRFGNYIIRPASLLTDRGLSAFNPKDEHTIHPVGYL
;
A
#
# COMPACT_ATOMS: atom_id res chain seq x y z
N MET A 1 4.83 -8.42 27.75
CA MET A 1 3.70 -7.58 27.29
C MET A 1 3.57 -6.36 28.19
N LYS A 2 3.74 -5.17 27.63
CA LYS A 2 3.59 -3.91 28.38
C LYS A 2 2.12 -3.48 28.30
N ILE A 3 1.41 -3.53 29.43
CA ILE A 3 0.03 -3.03 29.51
C ILE A 3 0.11 -1.58 29.99
N CYS A 4 -0.57 -0.68 29.29
CA CYS A 4 -0.73 0.68 29.78
C CYS A 4 -1.81 0.69 30.86
N ASP A 5 -1.39 0.63 32.13
CA ASP A 5 -2.27 0.82 33.27
C ASP A 5 -2.72 2.28 33.32
N THR A 6 -3.73 2.62 32.51
CA THR A 6 -4.43 3.89 32.63
C THR A 6 -5.65 3.68 33.55
N VAL A 7 -5.73 4.47 34.59
CA VAL A 7 -6.90 4.60 35.44
C VAL A 7 -8.12 4.86 34.55
N ASN A 8 -9.13 3.99 34.55
CA ASN A 8 -10.28 3.94 33.67
C ASN A 8 -10.02 3.41 32.22
N SER A 9 -9.75 2.12 32.09
CA SER A 9 -9.59 1.42 30.80
C SER A 9 -10.91 0.86 30.21
N LYS A 10 -12.09 1.29 30.67
CA LYS A 10 -13.39 0.83 30.17
C LYS A 10 -13.98 1.78 29.14
N LEU A 11 -14.43 1.24 28.02
CA LEU A 11 -15.25 1.96 27.04
C LEU A 11 -16.63 2.26 27.62
N TYR A 12 -17.25 3.37 27.24
CA TYR A 12 -18.63 3.67 27.62
C TYR A 12 -19.62 2.69 26.97
N LYS A 13 -20.77 2.51 27.63
CA LYS A 13 -21.80 1.56 27.16
C LYS A 13 -22.26 1.80 25.70
N ASN A 14 -22.22 3.03 25.23
CA ASN A 14 -22.65 3.39 23.88
C ASN A 14 -21.50 3.53 22.88
N ASP A 15 -20.25 3.35 23.31
CA ASP A 15 -19.11 3.38 22.40
C ASP A 15 -18.98 2.07 21.60
N ARG A 16 -18.37 2.13 20.44
CA ARG A 16 -17.90 0.92 19.75
C ARG A 16 -16.66 0.36 20.48
N ALA A 17 -16.37 -0.89 20.23
CA ALA A 17 -15.13 -1.54 20.68
C ALA A 17 -14.30 -1.90 19.45
N ILE A 18 -13.44 -0.97 19.05
CA ILE A 18 -12.59 -1.12 17.87
C ILE A 18 -11.17 -1.47 18.31
N LEU A 19 -10.64 -2.56 17.80
CA LEU A 19 -9.24 -2.91 17.91
C LEU A 19 -8.52 -2.54 16.61
N HIS A 20 -7.27 -2.10 16.73
CA HIS A 20 -6.33 -2.08 15.63
C HIS A 20 -5.11 -2.90 16.01
N SER A 21 -4.84 -3.95 15.26
CA SER A 21 -3.69 -4.85 15.48
C SER A 21 -2.65 -4.64 14.39
N ASP A 22 -1.38 -4.56 14.80
CA ASP A 22 -0.24 -4.27 13.92
C ASP A 22 0.92 -5.22 14.27
N CYS A 23 1.39 -6.00 13.31
CA CYS A 23 2.45 -6.98 13.49
C CYS A 23 3.81 -6.28 13.61
N ASN A 24 4.50 -6.46 14.73
CA ASN A 24 5.75 -5.76 15.01
C ASN A 24 6.85 -6.18 14.03
N CYS A 25 7.44 -5.21 13.31
CA CYS A 25 8.53 -5.45 12.35
C CYS A 25 8.24 -6.57 11.35
N PHE A 26 7.01 -6.68 10.87
CA PHE A 26 6.41 -7.86 10.26
C PHE A 26 7.36 -8.69 9.38
N TYR A 27 7.85 -8.13 8.27
CA TYR A 27 8.73 -8.88 7.36
C TYR A 27 10.00 -9.38 8.04
N ALA A 28 10.63 -8.52 8.83
CA ALA A 28 11.86 -8.89 9.54
C ALA A 28 11.59 -9.94 10.63
N SER A 29 10.45 -9.86 11.31
CA SER A 29 10.02 -10.85 12.30
C SER A 29 9.78 -12.22 11.67
N VAL A 30 9.15 -12.27 10.49
CA VAL A 30 8.96 -13.52 9.73
C VAL A 30 10.30 -14.10 9.29
N GLU A 31 11.23 -13.29 8.80
CA GLU A 31 12.57 -13.77 8.42
C GLU A 31 13.36 -14.32 9.62
N CYS A 32 13.33 -13.62 10.76
CA CYS A 32 13.96 -14.07 11.99
C CYS A 32 13.30 -15.34 12.58
N LEU A 33 11.99 -15.52 12.38
CA LEU A 33 11.29 -16.73 12.78
C LEU A 33 11.72 -17.94 11.93
N LEU A 34 11.83 -17.73 10.62
CA LEU A 34 12.22 -18.79 9.67
C LEU A 34 13.71 -19.12 9.72
N ASN A 35 14.53 -18.17 10.16
CA ASN A 35 15.96 -18.37 10.39
C ASN A 35 16.37 -17.85 11.78
N PRO A 36 16.28 -18.69 12.83
CA PRO A 36 16.62 -18.27 14.19
C PRO A 36 18.03 -17.73 14.37
N ASN A 37 18.98 -18.13 13.51
CA ASN A 37 20.40 -17.71 13.62
C ASN A 37 20.62 -16.21 13.39
N ILE A 38 19.65 -15.51 12.75
CA ILE A 38 19.76 -14.08 12.49
C ILE A 38 18.96 -13.24 13.50
N ARG A 39 18.27 -13.87 14.44
CA ARG A 39 17.29 -13.21 15.33
C ARG A 39 17.91 -12.08 16.15
N ASP A 40 19.11 -12.31 16.68
CA ASP A 40 19.81 -11.39 17.58
C ASP A 40 20.78 -10.47 16.83
N LEU A 41 20.78 -10.52 15.50
CA LEU A 41 21.57 -9.63 14.64
C LEU A 41 20.71 -8.45 14.16
N PRO A 42 21.32 -7.32 13.80
CA PRO A 42 20.61 -6.26 13.09
C PRO A 42 20.24 -6.72 11.68
N VAL A 43 18.95 -6.99 11.46
CA VAL A 43 18.40 -7.50 10.20
C VAL A 43 17.47 -6.47 9.56
N ALA A 44 17.62 -6.30 8.25
CA ALA A 44 16.67 -5.55 7.44
C ALA A 44 16.25 -6.36 6.21
N VAL A 45 14.95 -6.35 5.94
CA VAL A 45 14.40 -6.84 4.68
C VAL A 45 14.48 -5.72 3.66
N SER A 46 14.99 -6.01 2.48
CA SER A 46 15.25 -5.00 1.44
C SER A 46 14.82 -5.47 0.06
N GLY A 47 14.64 -4.52 -0.84
CA GLY A 47 14.61 -4.79 -2.26
C GLY A 47 16.00 -5.12 -2.81
N ASP A 48 16.05 -5.45 -4.10
CA ASP A 48 17.29 -5.79 -4.80
C ASP A 48 18.13 -4.55 -5.08
N ALA A 49 19.35 -4.50 -4.53
CA ALA A 49 20.29 -3.41 -4.73
C ALA A 49 20.80 -3.32 -6.17
N GLU A 50 21.00 -4.48 -6.84
CA GLU A 50 21.56 -4.55 -8.19
C GLU A 50 20.58 -4.00 -9.23
N ASN A 51 19.29 -4.17 -9.00
CA ASN A 51 18.21 -3.67 -9.85
C ASN A 51 17.71 -2.26 -9.46
N ARG A 52 18.52 -1.46 -8.74
CA ARG A 52 18.18 -0.09 -8.30
C ARG A 52 16.98 -0.02 -7.33
N HIS A 53 16.55 -1.14 -6.76
CA HIS A 53 15.45 -1.26 -5.79
C HIS A 53 15.98 -1.38 -4.35
N GLY A 54 17.25 -1.09 -4.11
CA GLY A 54 17.96 -1.29 -2.86
C GLY A 54 17.54 -0.34 -1.74
N ILE A 55 16.29 -0.42 -1.30
CA ILE A 55 15.77 0.29 -0.12
C ILE A 55 15.37 -0.68 1.00
N ILE A 56 15.42 -0.19 2.23
CA ILE A 56 14.95 -0.93 3.41
C ILE A 56 13.42 -0.94 3.42
N LEU A 57 12.81 -2.12 3.41
CA LEU A 57 11.38 -2.32 3.48
C LEU A 57 10.91 -2.50 4.93
N ALA A 58 11.61 -3.34 5.70
CA ALA A 58 11.36 -3.56 7.12
C ALA A 58 12.67 -3.84 7.85
N LYS A 59 12.67 -3.72 9.16
CA LYS A 59 13.83 -3.95 10.01
C LYS A 59 13.40 -4.50 11.37
N ASN A 60 14.26 -5.33 12.00
CA ASN A 60 14.00 -5.84 13.35
C ASN A 60 14.38 -4.79 14.43
N GLU A 61 14.10 -5.11 15.69
CA GLU A 61 14.37 -4.22 16.82
C GLU A 61 15.86 -3.94 16.98
N GLU A 62 16.74 -4.92 16.69
CA GLU A 62 18.19 -4.72 16.76
C GLU A 62 18.66 -3.68 15.72
N ALA A 63 18.15 -3.73 14.49
CA ALA A 63 18.49 -2.74 13.47
C ALA A 63 17.89 -1.35 13.78
N LYS A 64 16.75 -1.25 14.48
CA LYS A 64 16.17 0.03 14.92
C LYS A 64 17.10 0.81 15.85
N LYS A 65 17.90 0.13 16.68
CA LYS A 65 18.87 0.77 17.59
C LYS A 65 19.89 1.65 16.87
N TYR A 66 20.15 1.38 15.59
CA TYR A 66 21.04 2.16 14.73
C TYR A 66 20.35 3.27 13.94
N ASN A 67 19.10 3.63 14.28
CA ASN A 67 18.30 4.64 13.58
C ASN A 67 18.15 4.38 12.07
N ILE A 68 18.11 3.11 11.67
CA ILE A 68 17.79 2.71 10.30
C ILE A 68 16.31 3.01 10.04
N LYS A 69 15.99 3.63 8.88
CA LYS A 69 14.62 4.01 8.52
C LYS A 69 14.10 3.15 7.37
N THR A 70 12.81 2.85 7.39
CA THR A 70 12.12 2.28 6.22
C THR A 70 12.14 3.30 5.07
N GLY A 71 12.41 2.84 3.85
CA GLY A 71 12.54 3.67 2.66
C GLY A 71 13.93 4.26 2.43
N GLU A 72 14.88 4.13 3.38
CA GLU A 72 16.26 4.58 3.11
C GLU A 72 17.04 3.57 2.28
N ALA A 73 18.02 4.05 1.53
CA ALA A 73 18.86 3.19 0.69
C ALA A 73 19.74 2.25 1.55
N ILE A 74 19.99 1.02 1.09
CA ILE A 74 20.80 0.03 1.77
C ILE A 74 22.19 0.58 2.14
N TRP A 75 22.83 1.34 1.24
CA TRP A 75 24.16 1.92 1.51
C TRP A 75 24.14 2.95 2.65
N GLN A 76 23.04 3.70 2.81
CA GLN A 76 22.85 4.62 3.93
C GLN A 76 22.66 3.87 5.25
N ALA A 77 21.84 2.80 5.22
CA ALA A 77 21.63 1.93 6.37
C ALA A 77 22.95 1.26 6.81
N LYS A 78 23.75 0.74 5.86
CA LYS A 78 25.06 0.13 6.15
C LYS A 78 26.10 1.12 6.67
N LYS A 79 26.01 2.41 6.32
CA LYS A 79 26.86 3.43 6.95
C LYS A 79 26.55 3.61 8.45
N LYS A 80 25.28 3.45 8.86
CA LYS A 80 24.87 3.52 10.27
C LYS A 80 25.18 2.21 11.02
N CYS A 81 25.06 1.09 10.35
CA CYS A 81 25.26 -0.24 10.90
C CYS A 81 26.04 -1.11 9.89
N PRO A 82 27.40 -1.11 9.92
CA PRO A 82 28.22 -1.88 8.99
C PRO A 82 27.92 -3.39 8.99
N GLN A 83 27.52 -3.94 10.14
CA GLN A 83 27.15 -5.35 10.33
C GLN A 83 25.69 -5.64 9.95
N LEU A 84 24.94 -4.69 9.37
CA LEU A 84 23.57 -4.90 8.97
C LEU A 84 23.45 -6.06 7.98
N LEU A 85 22.69 -7.08 8.37
CA LEU A 85 22.32 -8.17 7.49
C LEU A 85 21.09 -7.78 6.67
N THR A 86 21.24 -7.75 5.36
CA THR A 86 20.11 -7.51 4.45
C THR A 86 19.63 -8.82 3.85
N VAL A 87 18.31 -9.06 3.91
CA VAL A 87 17.66 -10.24 3.33
C VAL A 87 16.66 -9.79 2.26
N PRO A 88 16.53 -10.51 1.14
CA PRO A 88 15.56 -10.16 0.11
C PRO A 88 14.13 -10.37 0.58
N ALA A 89 13.21 -9.54 0.09
CA ALA A 89 11.79 -9.65 0.43
C ALA A 89 11.15 -10.88 -0.22
N ARG A 90 10.37 -11.64 0.57
CA ARG A 90 9.61 -12.83 0.15
C ARG A 90 8.12 -12.61 0.38
N LEU A 91 7.50 -11.85 -0.51
CA LEU A 91 6.12 -11.37 -0.32
C LEU A 91 5.08 -12.49 -0.29
N ASP A 92 5.30 -13.56 -1.05
CA ASP A 92 4.47 -14.77 -1.02
C ASP A 92 4.47 -15.44 0.36
N VAL A 93 5.63 -15.42 1.04
CA VAL A 93 5.76 -15.92 2.42
C VAL A 93 5.02 -14.99 3.38
N TYR A 94 5.25 -13.68 3.27
CA TYR A 94 4.60 -12.70 4.16
C TYR A 94 3.09 -12.73 4.03
N LYS A 95 2.57 -12.90 2.81
CA LYS A 95 1.13 -13.08 2.59
C LYS A 95 0.58 -14.28 3.36
N LYS A 96 1.26 -15.44 3.31
CA LYS A 96 0.84 -16.64 4.05
C LYS A 96 0.81 -16.40 5.57
N PHE A 97 1.76 -15.62 6.11
CA PHE A 97 1.75 -15.25 7.52
C PHE A 97 0.62 -14.26 7.85
N SER A 98 0.40 -13.26 7.00
CA SER A 98 -0.74 -12.34 7.09
C SER A 98 -2.07 -13.10 7.12
N ASP A 99 -2.27 -14.05 6.21
CA ASP A 99 -3.48 -14.88 6.16
C ASP A 99 -3.68 -15.71 7.44
N LYS A 100 -2.59 -16.23 8.06
CA LYS A 100 -2.68 -16.92 9.36
C LYS A 100 -3.13 -15.98 10.48
N VAL A 101 -2.56 -14.78 10.54
CA VAL A 101 -2.94 -13.75 11.52
C VAL A 101 -4.42 -13.39 11.37
N ARG A 102 -4.88 -13.13 10.14
CA ARG A 102 -6.28 -12.80 9.85
C ARG A 102 -7.26 -13.92 10.23
N ARG A 103 -6.86 -15.18 10.08
CA ARG A 103 -7.67 -16.32 10.57
C ARG A 103 -7.86 -16.31 12.09
N ILE A 104 -6.88 -15.85 12.86
CA ILE A 104 -7.06 -15.66 14.29
C ILE A 104 -8.10 -14.57 14.54
N TYR A 105 -8.02 -13.44 13.83
CA TYR A 105 -8.99 -12.34 13.98
C TYR A 105 -10.42 -12.79 13.68
N SER A 106 -10.61 -13.57 12.60
CA SER A 106 -11.95 -14.05 12.19
C SER A 106 -12.63 -14.98 13.21
N ASN A 107 -11.92 -15.46 14.22
CA ASN A 107 -12.52 -16.23 15.32
C ASN A 107 -13.27 -15.33 16.33
N TYR A 108 -13.07 -14.02 16.27
CA TYR A 108 -13.65 -13.05 17.21
C TYR A 108 -14.72 -12.16 16.56
N THR A 109 -14.62 -11.91 15.27
CA THR A 109 -15.59 -11.09 14.53
C THR A 109 -15.44 -11.30 13.02
N ASP A 110 -16.52 -11.11 12.27
CA ASP A 110 -16.49 -11.03 10.81
C ASP A 110 -16.17 -9.61 10.28
N MET A 111 -16.20 -8.61 11.19
CA MET A 111 -15.86 -7.23 10.89
C MET A 111 -14.33 -7.01 11.03
N VAL A 112 -13.59 -7.49 10.05
CA VAL A 112 -12.12 -7.38 9.99
C VAL A 112 -11.74 -6.65 8.72
N GLU A 113 -11.24 -5.44 8.85
CA GLU A 113 -10.80 -4.59 7.75
C GLU A 113 -9.27 -4.52 7.72
N PRO A 114 -8.62 -5.17 6.76
CA PRO A 114 -7.18 -5.08 6.59
C PRO A 114 -6.73 -3.67 6.20
N PHE A 115 -5.56 -3.27 6.74
CA PHE A 115 -4.87 -2.04 6.37
C PHE A 115 -3.41 -2.35 6.03
N GLY A 116 -3.22 -3.13 4.96
CA GLY A 116 -1.93 -3.68 4.58
C GLY A 116 -1.85 -5.19 4.86
N LEU A 117 -0.62 -5.73 4.80
CA LEU A 117 -0.37 -7.15 5.09
C LEU A 117 -0.30 -7.45 6.58
N ASP A 118 0.10 -6.48 7.37
CA ASP A 118 0.48 -6.60 8.77
C ASP A 118 -0.46 -5.91 9.76
N GLU A 119 -1.45 -5.18 9.25
CA GLU A 119 -2.35 -4.40 10.06
C GLU A 119 -3.82 -4.70 9.73
N ALA A 120 -4.70 -4.61 10.73
CA ALA A 120 -6.13 -4.68 10.53
C ALA A 120 -6.89 -3.99 11.65
N TRP A 121 -8.07 -3.42 11.31
CA TRP A 121 -9.09 -3.09 12.29
C TRP A 121 -10.04 -4.25 12.51
N LEU A 122 -10.51 -4.38 13.75
CA LEU A 122 -11.54 -5.34 14.15
C LEU A 122 -12.62 -4.56 14.91
N ASP A 123 -13.88 -4.74 14.56
CA ASP A 123 -15.00 -4.28 15.38
C ASP A 123 -15.56 -5.48 16.16
N ILE A 124 -15.40 -5.44 17.47
CA ILE A 124 -15.86 -6.49 18.39
C ILE A 124 -17.01 -5.99 19.29
N SER A 125 -17.73 -4.97 18.84
CA SER A 125 -18.75 -4.29 19.62
C SER A 125 -19.95 -5.17 19.99
N GLU A 126 -20.30 -6.12 19.11
CA GLU A 126 -21.49 -6.98 19.32
C GLU A 126 -21.28 -7.99 20.44
N ASP A 127 -20.17 -8.76 20.39
CA ASP A 127 -19.97 -9.91 21.26
C ASP A 127 -19.09 -9.62 22.48
N TYR A 128 -18.08 -8.74 22.34
CA TYR A 128 -17.00 -8.61 23.32
C TYR A 128 -16.76 -7.19 23.82
N LYS A 129 -17.72 -6.31 23.70
CA LYS A 129 -17.54 -4.88 24.03
C LYS A 129 -17.01 -4.63 25.44
N ASN A 130 -17.56 -5.34 26.43
CA ASN A 130 -17.15 -5.17 27.83
C ASN A 130 -15.80 -5.80 28.15
N ASP A 131 -15.32 -6.68 27.28
CA ASP A 131 -14.11 -7.47 27.45
C ASP A 131 -13.04 -7.15 26.41
N ALA A 132 -13.16 -6.00 25.69
CA ALA A 132 -12.30 -5.64 24.58
C ALA A 132 -10.78 -5.72 24.91
N LEU A 133 -10.40 -5.32 26.14
CA LEU A 133 -9.01 -5.41 26.59
C LEU A 133 -8.56 -6.86 26.80
N THR A 134 -9.45 -7.72 27.33
CA THR A 134 -9.19 -9.15 27.51
C THR A 134 -9.03 -9.84 26.17
N ILE A 135 -9.91 -9.55 25.22
CA ILE A 135 -9.83 -10.08 23.85
C ILE A 135 -8.56 -9.61 23.14
N ALA A 136 -8.15 -8.34 23.30
CA ALA A 136 -6.89 -7.87 22.73
C ALA A 136 -5.68 -8.64 23.30
N LYS A 137 -5.67 -8.97 24.60
CA LYS A 137 -4.63 -9.79 25.23
C LYS A 137 -4.64 -11.21 24.69
N GLU A 138 -5.82 -11.82 24.56
CA GLU A 138 -5.97 -13.16 24.02
C GLU A 138 -5.49 -13.25 22.57
N ILE A 139 -5.91 -12.32 21.71
CA ILE A 139 -5.43 -12.24 20.32
C ILE A 139 -3.90 -12.11 20.28
N SER A 140 -3.32 -11.22 21.06
CA SER A 140 -1.87 -11.03 21.13
C SER A 140 -1.15 -12.31 21.56
N GLN A 141 -1.67 -13.02 22.58
CA GLN A 141 -1.07 -14.25 23.07
C GLN A 141 -1.19 -15.37 22.03
N ARG A 142 -2.37 -15.55 21.41
CA ARG A 142 -2.57 -16.56 20.35
C ARG A 142 -1.64 -16.36 19.17
N ILE A 143 -1.44 -15.12 18.72
CA ILE A 143 -0.51 -14.84 17.61
C ILE A 143 0.92 -15.24 17.99
N LYS A 144 1.34 -15.03 19.25
CA LYS A 144 2.65 -15.48 19.73
C LYS A 144 2.76 -17.00 19.74
N ASP A 145 1.75 -17.67 20.29
CA ASP A 145 1.81 -19.11 20.50
C ASP A 145 1.59 -19.90 19.19
N GLU A 146 0.66 -19.46 18.33
CA GLU A 146 0.29 -20.16 17.11
C GLU A 146 1.16 -19.79 15.90
N ILE A 147 1.71 -18.54 15.86
CA ILE A 147 2.44 -18.03 14.70
C ILE A 147 3.90 -17.72 15.02
N GLY A 148 4.20 -17.32 16.25
CA GLY A 148 5.58 -17.02 16.70
C GLY A 148 6.03 -15.58 16.45
N ILE A 149 5.12 -14.66 16.15
CA ILE A 149 5.41 -13.22 16.00
C ILE A 149 4.65 -12.41 17.06
N THR A 150 5.01 -11.14 17.23
CA THR A 150 4.34 -10.25 18.18
C THR A 150 3.49 -9.21 17.47
N VAL A 151 2.45 -8.73 18.14
CA VAL A 151 1.59 -7.64 17.66
C VAL A 151 1.49 -6.54 18.71
N SER A 152 1.24 -5.31 18.26
CA SER A 152 0.80 -4.21 19.13
C SER A 152 -0.65 -3.89 18.82
N ILE A 153 -1.48 -3.77 19.85
CA ILE A 153 -2.93 -3.59 19.69
C ILE A 153 -3.38 -2.31 20.37
N GLY A 154 -4.06 -1.46 19.61
CA GLY A 154 -4.82 -0.33 20.15
C GLY A 154 -6.28 -0.72 20.32
N VAL A 155 -6.84 -0.42 21.47
CA VAL A 155 -8.27 -0.61 21.80
C VAL A 155 -8.90 0.76 21.96
N SER A 156 -9.94 1.09 21.21
CA SER A 156 -10.59 2.40 21.30
C SER A 156 -12.04 2.37 20.81
N PHE A 157 -12.71 3.51 20.91
CA PHE A 157 -14.09 3.72 20.47
C PHE A 157 -14.22 4.13 18.98
N ASN A 158 -13.10 4.32 18.28
CA ASN A 158 -13.06 4.62 16.83
C ASN A 158 -11.79 4.06 16.18
N LYS A 159 -11.77 4.01 14.85
CA LYS A 159 -10.64 3.48 14.06
C LYS A 159 -9.38 4.32 14.21
N ILE A 160 -9.50 5.63 14.31
CA ILE A 160 -8.36 6.57 14.35
C ILE A 160 -7.55 6.39 15.62
N PHE A 161 -8.22 6.38 16.77
CA PHE A 161 -7.54 6.20 18.05
C PHE A 161 -7.11 4.76 18.32
N ALA A 162 -7.82 3.77 17.76
CA ALA A 162 -7.35 2.39 17.77
C ALA A 162 -6.02 2.26 17.03
N LYS A 163 -5.90 2.87 15.82
CA LYS A 163 -4.63 2.89 15.08
C LYS A 163 -3.52 3.64 15.84
N PHE A 164 -3.82 4.82 16.38
CA PHE A 164 -2.86 5.55 17.21
C PHE A 164 -2.39 4.69 18.41
N GLY A 165 -3.31 4.00 19.08
CA GLY A 165 -3.01 3.16 20.23
C GLY A 165 -2.05 2.01 19.91
N SER A 166 -2.19 1.39 18.73
CA SER A 166 -1.28 0.32 18.30
C SER A 166 0.15 0.82 18.04
N ASP A 167 0.33 2.09 17.66
CA ASP A 167 1.65 2.70 17.43
C ASP A 167 2.29 3.29 18.71
N TYR A 168 1.49 3.61 19.72
CA TYR A 168 1.90 4.42 20.87
C TYR A 168 3.03 3.83 21.73
N LYS A 169 3.03 2.52 21.96
CA LYS A 169 4.02 1.83 22.84
C LYS A 169 4.67 0.60 22.20
N LYS A 170 4.80 0.57 20.87
CA LYS A 170 5.49 -0.54 20.18
C LYS A 170 6.88 -0.83 20.79
N PRO A 171 7.34 -2.08 20.75
CA PRO A 171 6.68 -3.30 20.31
C PRO A 171 5.91 -4.02 21.44
N ASP A 172 5.05 -4.98 21.03
CA ASP A 172 4.40 -5.95 21.91
C ASP A 172 3.62 -5.32 23.06
N ALA A 173 2.78 -4.34 22.74
CA ALA A 173 2.03 -3.56 23.71
C ALA A 173 0.54 -3.50 23.38
N ILE A 174 -0.27 -3.35 24.41
CA ILE A 174 -1.70 -3.07 24.28
C ILE A 174 -1.99 -1.72 24.91
N THR A 175 -2.60 -0.83 24.13
CA THR A 175 -2.96 0.52 24.58
C THR A 175 -4.46 0.73 24.46
N CYS A 176 -5.11 1.09 25.59
CA CYS A 176 -6.54 1.41 25.61
C CYS A 176 -6.74 2.93 25.64
N ILE A 177 -7.44 3.45 24.63
CA ILE A 177 -7.77 4.88 24.50
C ILE A 177 -9.27 5.04 24.61
N THR A 178 -9.70 5.72 25.68
CA THR A 178 -11.11 5.98 26.02
C THR A 178 -11.43 7.47 25.87
N ARG A 179 -12.72 7.82 26.00
CA ARG A 179 -13.14 9.23 26.01
C ARG A 179 -12.58 10.04 27.16
N ASP A 180 -12.22 9.35 28.27
CA ASP A 180 -11.67 10.02 29.46
C ASP A 180 -10.17 10.32 29.34
N ASN A 181 -9.42 9.48 28.60
CA ASN A 181 -7.96 9.56 28.57
C ASN A 181 -7.37 10.05 27.23
N TYR A 182 -8.17 10.13 26.14
CA TYR A 182 -7.61 10.44 24.81
C TYR A 182 -6.92 11.81 24.76
N LYS A 183 -7.45 12.82 25.47
CA LYS A 183 -6.81 14.15 25.50
C LYS A 183 -5.41 14.09 26.11
N THR A 184 -5.25 13.32 27.17
CA THR A 184 -3.97 13.16 27.86
C THR A 184 -2.98 12.32 27.05
N LEU A 185 -3.47 11.25 26.39
CA LEU A 185 -2.60 10.32 25.66
C LEU A 185 -2.30 10.79 24.23
N VAL A 186 -3.31 11.35 23.53
CA VAL A 186 -3.21 11.62 22.10
C VAL A 186 -2.80 13.06 21.81
N TRP A 187 -3.36 14.05 22.52
CA TRP A 187 -3.16 15.46 22.19
C TRP A 187 -1.72 15.95 22.33
N ASN A 188 -0.92 15.36 23.23
CA ASN A 188 0.48 15.72 23.42
C ASN A 188 1.42 15.13 22.36
N SER A 189 0.91 14.25 21.49
CA SER A 189 1.70 13.63 20.45
C SER A 189 1.87 14.53 19.23
N PRO A 190 2.96 14.38 18.46
CA PRO A 190 3.15 15.13 17.22
C PRO A 190 1.96 15.02 16.28
N ALA A 191 1.64 16.10 15.57
CA ALA A 191 0.55 16.11 14.58
C ALA A 191 0.68 15.03 13.51
N GLY A 192 1.92 14.67 13.15
CA GLY A 192 2.23 13.62 12.17
C GLY A 192 1.89 12.20 12.62
N ASP A 193 1.59 11.97 13.90
CA ASP A 193 1.20 10.67 14.44
C ASP A 193 -0.31 10.42 14.28
N LEU A 194 -1.08 11.45 13.91
CA LEU A 194 -2.49 11.29 13.57
C LEU A 194 -2.62 10.65 12.18
N LEU A 195 -3.45 9.62 12.07
CA LEU A 195 -3.73 8.95 10.80
C LEU A 195 -4.14 9.98 9.73
N TYR A 196 -3.62 9.82 8.51
CA TYR A 196 -3.78 10.71 7.36
C TYR A 196 -3.02 12.06 7.44
N VAL A 197 -2.23 12.30 8.48
CA VAL A 197 -1.29 13.44 8.53
C VAL A 197 0.09 13.00 8.04
N GLY A 198 0.25 12.86 6.74
CA GLY A 198 1.54 12.54 6.12
C GLY A 198 2.51 13.73 6.11
N GLY A 199 3.75 13.51 5.66
CA GLY A 199 4.82 14.51 5.69
C GLY A 199 4.49 15.86 5.01
N ALA A 200 3.71 15.86 3.93
CA ALA A 200 3.29 17.10 3.26
C ALA A 200 2.25 17.88 4.10
N THR A 201 1.28 17.17 4.68
CA THR A 201 0.28 17.77 5.58
C THR A 201 0.93 18.31 6.84
N ARG A 202 1.85 17.54 7.44
CA ARG A 202 2.61 17.95 8.62
C ARG A 202 3.37 19.25 8.36
N LYS A 203 4.10 19.37 7.24
CA LYS A 203 4.82 20.61 6.88
C LYS A 203 3.89 21.82 6.76
N LYS A 204 2.69 21.65 6.18
CA LYS A 204 1.70 22.73 6.10
C LYS A 204 1.19 23.14 7.47
N LEU A 205 0.95 22.19 8.37
CA LEU A 205 0.55 22.45 9.76
C LEU A 205 1.65 23.19 10.54
N GLU A 206 2.89 22.75 10.41
CA GLU A 206 4.06 23.42 11.03
C GLU A 206 4.19 24.88 10.57
N GLN A 207 3.92 25.20 9.30
CA GLN A 207 3.94 26.56 8.75
C GLN A 207 2.92 27.50 9.39
N ILE A 208 1.85 26.98 9.98
CA ILE A 208 0.81 27.73 10.66
C ILE A 208 0.86 27.57 12.19
N GLY A 209 1.99 27.05 12.72
CA GLY A 209 2.21 26.93 14.16
C GLY A 209 1.51 25.76 14.84
N ILE A 210 1.09 24.75 14.09
CA ILE A 210 0.42 23.53 14.59
C ILE A 210 1.42 22.37 14.58
N TYR A 211 1.80 21.88 15.77
CA TYR A 211 2.82 20.85 15.96
C TYR A 211 2.30 19.56 16.55
N THR A 212 1.22 19.64 17.37
CA THR A 212 0.65 18.51 18.10
C THR A 212 -0.76 18.17 17.60
N ILE A 213 -1.25 16.99 17.96
CA ILE A 213 -2.64 16.60 17.69
C ILE A 213 -3.60 17.52 18.49
N GLY A 214 -3.20 17.92 19.71
CA GLY A 214 -3.95 18.90 20.52
C GLY A 214 -4.06 20.27 19.87
N ASP A 215 -3.00 20.72 19.16
CA ASP A 215 -3.06 21.97 18.40
C ASP A 215 -4.09 21.87 17.25
N ILE A 216 -4.13 20.72 16.55
CA ILE A 216 -5.18 20.48 15.51
C ILE A 216 -6.56 20.54 16.14
N ALA A 217 -6.76 19.88 17.29
CA ALA A 217 -8.05 19.79 17.97
C ALA A 217 -8.57 21.14 18.47
N ASN A 218 -7.69 22.08 18.79
CA ASN A 218 -8.03 23.41 19.32
C ASN A 218 -7.91 24.53 18.27
N ALA A 219 -7.44 24.23 17.06
CA ALA A 219 -7.29 25.22 16.00
C ALA A 219 -8.65 25.73 15.50
N PRO A 220 -8.75 27.00 15.08
CA PRO A 220 -9.90 27.49 14.37
C PRO A 220 -10.12 26.67 13.07
N ILE A 221 -11.29 26.07 12.90
CA ILE A 221 -11.57 25.21 11.75
C ILE A 221 -11.40 25.92 10.41
N GLY A 222 -11.70 27.24 10.37
CA GLY A 222 -11.47 28.09 9.20
C GLY A 222 -10.00 28.17 8.78
N LEU A 223 -9.07 28.18 9.75
CA LEU A 223 -7.62 28.15 9.48
C LEU A 223 -7.21 26.84 8.81
N LEU A 224 -7.68 25.71 9.34
CA LEU A 224 -7.39 24.40 8.78
C LEU A 224 -7.99 24.24 7.37
N ARG A 225 -9.22 24.74 7.13
CA ARG A 225 -9.84 24.72 5.80
C ARG A 225 -9.06 25.53 4.77
N THR A 226 -8.56 26.70 5.15
CA THR A 226 -7.78 27.57 4.26
C THR A 226 -6.52 26.86 3.76
N HIS A 227 -5.82 26.13 4.62
CA HIS A 227 -4.53 25.51 4.28
C HIS A 227 -4.64 24.07 3.77
N LEU A 228 -5.69 23.34 4.14
CA LEU A 228 -5.83 21.91 3.87
C LEU A 228 -7.12 21.54 3.10
N GLY A 229 -8.00 22.52 2.84
CA GLY A 229 -9.30 22.26 2.21
C GLY A 229 -10.18 21.32 3.05
N LYS A 230 -10.89 20.40 2.41
CA LYS A 230 -11.73 19.38 3.06
C LYS A 230 -10.98 18.48 4.06
N TRP A 231 -9.69 18.29 3.86
CA TRP A 231 -8.85 17.54 4.79
C TRP A 231 -8.73 18.24 6.15
N GLY A 232 -8.80 19.57 6.19
CA GLY A 232 -8.79 20.32 7.45
C GLY A 232 -9.94 19.95 8.36
N ASP A 233 -11.15 19.81 7.82
CA ASP A 233 -12.32 19.38 8.59
C ASP A 233 -12.19 17.96 9.11
N LEU A 234 -11.65 17.07 8.28
CA LEU A 234 -11.49 15.67 8.61
C LEU A 234 -10.51 15.47 9.75
N ILE A 235 -9.30 16.03 9.65
CA ILE A 235 -8.29 15.90 10.70
C ILE A 235 -8.68 16.60 11.99
N TYR A 236 -9.41 17.72 11.92
CA TYR A 236 -10.02 18.37 13.09
C TYR A 236 -10.97 17.41 13.81
N GLY A 237 -11.88 16.78 13.06
CA GLY A 237 -12.77 15.76 13.60
C GLY A 237 -12.01 14.61 14.26
N PHE A 238 -11.01 14.08 13.59
CA PHE A 238 -10.19 12.97 14.09
C PHE A 238 -9.44 13.34 15.38
N ALA A 239 -8.82 14.51 15.45
CA ALA A 239 -8.12 14.98 16.64
C ALA A 239 -9.06 15.14 17.86
N ASN A 240 -10.34 15.41 17.61
CA ASN A 240 -11.40 15.49 18.61
C ASN A 240 -12.12 14.14 18.87
N GLY A 241 -11.67 13.05 18.25
CA GLY A 241 -12.23 11.72 18.44
C GLY A 241 -13.53 11.45 17.66
N TYR A 242 -13.86 12.30 16.69
CA TYR A 242 -15.04 12.12 15.83
C TYR A 242 -14.66 11.29 14.59
N ASP A 243 -14.94 10.01 14.66
CA ASP A 243 -14.87 9.07 13.54
C ASP A 243 -15.98 8.04 13.68
N SER A 244 -16.87 8.01 12.70
CA SER A 244 -17.99 7.05 12.63
C SER A 244 -17.81 6.03 11.50
N SER A 245 -16.64 6.01 10.83
CA SER A 245 -16.40 5.08 9.73
C SER A 245 -16.55 3.63 10.22
N PRO A 246 -17.30 2.78 9.51
CA PRO A 246 -17.45 1.38 9.89
C PRO A 246 -16.14 0.63 9.66
N VAL A 247 -15.97 -0.49 10.34
CA VAL A 247 -15.01 -1.52 9.96
C VAL A 247 -15.68 -2.40 8.92
N ALA A 248 -15.04 -2.58 7.77
CA ALA A 248 -15.59 -3.41 6.70
C ALA A 248 -15.61 -4.89 7.11
N ARG A 249 -16.59 -5.64 6.59
CA ARG A 249 -16.66 -7.09 6.78
C ARG A 249 -15.66 -7.83 5.91
N ILE A 250 -15.26 -9.01 6.34
CA ILE A 250 -14.43 -9.91 5.54
C ILE A 250 -15.16 -10.20 4.21
N GLY A 251 -14.46 -9.93 3.11
CA GLY A 251 -15.04 -10.11 1.76
C GLY A 251 -15.80 -8.90 1.21
N GLU A 252 -15.99 -7.84 1.99
CA GLU A 252 -16.41 -6.54 1.47
C GLU A 252 -15.22 -5.83 0.83
N TYR A 253 -15.17 -5.83 -0.49
CA TYR A 253 -14.10 -5.18 -1.23
C TYR A 253 -14.54 -3.80 -1.72
N SER A 254 -13.64 -2.85 -1.61
CA SER A 254 -13.84 -1.56 -2.27
C SER A 254 -13.82 -1.75 -3.79
N GLU A 255 -14.65 -0.98 -4.49
CA GLU A 255 -14.68 -0.96 -5.95
C GLU A 255 -13.28 -0.64 -6.51
N VAL A 256 -12.84 -1.44 -7.50
CA VAL A 256 -11.54 -1.25 -8.15
C VAL A 256 -11.58 0.03 -8.97
N LYS A 257 -10.82 1.05 -8.56
CA LYS A 257 -10.78 2.38 -9.21
C LYS A 257 -9.69 2.51 -10.26
N SER A 258 -8.60 1.75 -10.13
CA SER A 258 -7.47 1.79 -11.06
C SER A 258 -6.73 0.47 -11.10
N ILE A 259 -6.19 0.12 -12.26
CA ILE A 259 -5.23 -0.98 -12.43
C ILE A 259 -3.99 -0.38 -13.08
N GLY A 260 -2.85 -0.45 -12.41
CA GLY A 260 -1.63 0.13 -12.92
C GLY A 260 -0.38 -0.61 -12.45
N ASN A 261 0.70 -0.39 -13.18
CA ASN A 261 2.03 -0.86 -12.87
C ASN A 261 3.07 0.21 -13.18
N SER A 262 4.14 0.25 -12.37
CA SER A 262 5.29 1.11 -12.62
C SER A 262 6.57 0.32 -12.36
N THR A 263 7.68 0.71 -12.95
CA THR A 263 8.98 0.10 -12.65
C THR A 263 10.07 1.14 -12.64
N THR A 264 11.07 0.94 -11.77
CA THR A 264 12.35 1.64 -11.86
C THR A 264 13.23 0.85 -12.81
N ALA A 265 13.60 1.48 -13.92
CA ALA A 265 14.42 0.82 -14.93
C ALA A 265 15.81 0.46 -14.40
N VAL A 266 16.37 -0.65 -14.86
CA VAL A 266 17.73 -1.10 -14.51
C VAL A 266 18.80 -0.08 -14.90
N ARG A 267 18.53 0.72 -15.90
CA ARG A 267 19.34 1.89 -16.34
C ARG A 267 18.42 3.07 -16.66
N ASP A 268 18.98 4.26 -16.74
CA ASP A 268 18.24 5.45 -17.15
C ASP A 268 17.76 5.33 -18.59
N LEU A 269 16.49 5.73 -18.82
CA LEU A 269 15.85 5.74 -20.13
C LEU A 269 16.17 7.05 -20.83
N LYS A 270 16.86 7.00 -21.94
CA LYS A 270 17.42 8.17 -22.62
C LYS A 270 16.63 8.60 -23.86
N ASN A 271 15.79 7.72 -24.39
CA ASN A 271 15.05 7.95 -25.62
C ASN A 271 13.70 7.23 -25.60
N LEU A 272 12.87 7.50 -26.60
CA LEU A 272 11.55 6.91 -26.75
C LEU A 272 11.58 5.40 -27.02
N ASP A 273 12.64 4.86 -27.58
CA ASP A 273 12.76 3.42 -27.82
C ASP A 273 12.97 2.68 -26.50
N ASP A 274 13.79 3.21 -25.58
CA ASP A 274 13.91 2.68 -24.22
C ASP A 274 12.55 2.66 -23.49
N ILE A 275 11.84 3.80 -23.56
CA ILE A 275 10.51 3.94 -22.94
C ILE A 275 9.54 2.94 -23.54
N LYS A 276 9.55 2.75 -24.86
CA LYS A 276 8.66 1.85 -25.58
C LYS A 276 8.80 0.41 -25.12
N VAL A 277 10.02 -0.07 -24.90
CA VAL A 277 10.29 -1.44 -24.42
C VAL A 277 9.61 -1.66 -23.06
N ILE A 278 9.82 -0.78 -22.10
CA ILE A 278 9.21 -0.92 -20.76
C ILE A 278 7.70 -0.70 -20.81
N ALA A 279 7.23 0.31 -21.54
CA ALA A 279 5.81 0.62 -21.65
C ALA A 279 5.01 -0.57 -22.21
N TYR A 280 5.54 -1.32 -23.17
CA TYR A 280 4.92 -2.53 -23.69
C TYR A 280 4.73 -3.60 -22.58
N VAL A 281 5.76 -3.85 -21.78
CA VAL A 281 5.69 -4.82 -20.67
C VAL A 281 4.66 -4.39 -19.64
N LEU A 282 4.63 -3.10 -19.30
CA LEU A 282 3.67 -2.56 -18.34
C LEU A 282 2.22 -2.62 -18.87
N CYS A 283 1.99 -2.20 -20.13
CA CYS A 283 0.67 -2.22 -20.74
C CYS A 283 0.13 -3.65 -20.86
N ASP A 284 0.95 -4.61 -21.28
CA ASP A 284 0.58 -6.03 -21.35
C ASP A 284 0.12 -6.55 -19.99
N SER A 285 0.87 -6.24 -18.93
CA SER A 285 0.51 -6.63 -17.56
C SER A 285 -0.78 -5.97 -17.07
N VAL A 286 -0.96 -4.68 -17.31
CA VAL A 286 -2.16 -3.92 -16.92
C VAL A 286 -3.39 -4.45 -17.63
N CYS A 287 -3.33 -4.61 -18.97
CA CYS A 287 -4.44 -5.08 -19.78
C CYS A 287 -4.83 -6.52 -19.44
N ARG A 288 -3.84 -7.40 -19.20
CA ARG A 288 -4.11 -8.77 -18.76
C ARG A 288 -4.84 -8.79 -17.43
N ARG A 289 -4.42 -7.98 -16.43
CA ARG A 289 -5.11 -7.88 -15.13
C ARG A 289 -6.53 -7.33 -15.28
N MET A 290 -6.75 -6.36 -16.16
CA MET A 290 -8.10 -5.87 -16.49
C MET A 290 -8.97 -7.00 -17.03
N ARG A 291 -8.47 -7.78 -18.01
CA ARG A 291 -9.20 -8.91 -18.60
C ARG A 291 -9.46 -10.03 -17.58
N GLU A 292 -8.50 -10.35 -16.71
CA GLU A 292 -8.64 -11.34 -15.64
C GLU A 292 -9.77 -10.96 -14.65
N GLN A 293 -9.98 -9.67 -14.42
CA GLN A 293 -11.02 -9.15 -13.53
C GLN A 293 -12.32 -8.75 -14.25
N GLY A 294 -12.39 -8.97 -15.56
CA GLY A 294 -13.57 -8.65 -16.36
C GLY A 294 -13.80 -7.16 -16.58
N PHE A 295 -12.75 -6.34 -16.54
CA PHE A 295 -12.84 -4.90 -16.76
C PHE A 295 -12.37 -4.47 -18.15
N MET A 296 -13.00 -3.40 -18.63
CA MET A 296 -12.51 -2.53 -19.70
C MET A 296 -12.32 -1.14 -19.12
N GLY A 297 -11.29 -0.41 -19.54
CA GLY A 297 -11.02 0.94 -19.04
C GLY A 297 -11.02 1.97 -20.16
N LYS A 298 -11.17 3.24 -19.77
CA LYS A 298 -11.29 4.35 -20.71
C LYS A 298 -10.22 5.40 -20.54
N THR A 299 -9.73 5.64 -19.35
CA THR A 299 -8.72 6.67 -19.07
C THR A 299 -7.36 6.04 -18.84
N VAL A 300 -6.41 6.33 -19.73
CA VAL A 300 -5.02 5.88 -19.65
C VAL A 300 -4.20 6.98 -19.01
N CYS A 301 -3.44 6.64 -17.97
CA CYS A 301 -2.54 7.55 -17.27
C CYS A 301 -1.11 7.01 -17.32
N VAL A 302 -0.15 7.88 -17.60
CA VAL A 302 1.29 7.59 -17.54
C VAL A 302 1.95 8.42 -16.46
N SER A 303 2.95 7.84 -15.80
CA SER A 303 3.83 8.54 -14.87
C SER A 303 5.28 8.46 -15.38
N MET A 304 6.00 9.57 -15.25
CA MET A 304 7.40 9.70 -15.65
C MET A 304 8.16 10.30 -14.49
N ARG A 305 9.20 9.62 -14.03
CA ARG A 305 10.06 10.09 -12.95
C ARG A 305 11.48 10.23 -13.47
N ASP A 306 12.04 11.41 -13.38
CA ASP A 306 13.40 11.71 -13.80
C ASP A 306 14.47 11.22 -12.80
N THR A 307 15.74 11.39 -13.16
CA THR A 307 16.88 11.04 -12.29
C THR A 307 17.02 11.96 -11.08
N GLY A 308 16.43 13.15 -11.11
CA GLY A 308 16.30 14.07 -9.98
C GLY A 308 15.16 13.73 -9.02
N LEU A 309 14.44 12.62 -9.30
CA LEU A 309 13.29 12.13 -8.52
C LEU A 309 12.04 13.02 -8.64
N SER A 310 11.99 13.96 -9.57
CA SER A 310 10.76 14.68 -9.89
C SER A 310 9.83 13.79 -10.71
N THR A 311 8.54 13.84 -10.43
CA THR A 311 7.54 13.00 -11.09
C THR A 311 6.45 13.84 -11.71
N ILE A 312 6.15 13.56 -12.97
CA ILE A 312 4.98 14.10 -13.66
C ILE A 312 4.02 12.97 -14.04
N THR A 313 2.73 13.28 -14.05
CA THR A 313 1.67 12.37 -14.51
C THR A 313 0.87 13.05 -15.59
N ARG A 314 0.45 12.27 -16.60
CA ARG A 314 -0.41 12.74 -17.69
C ARG A 314 -1.43 11.66 -18.00
N GLN A 315 -2.63 12.08 -18.37
CA GLN A 315 -3.69 11.14 -18.71
C GLN A 315 -4.42 11.55 -19.97
N HIS A 316 -5.00 10.58 -20.64
CA HIS A 316 -5.86 10.75 -21.80
C HIS A 316 -7.06 9.81 -21.70
N THR A 317 -8.25 10.33 -21.98
CA THR A 317 -9.49 9.55 -21.98
C THR A 317 -9.80 9.13 -23.42
N LEU A 318 -9.90 7.82 -23.66
CA LEU A 318 -10.26 7.23 -24.94
C LEU A 318 -11.73 7.47 -25.25
N ASN A 319 -12.11 7.36 -26.53
CA ASN A 319 -13.52 7.49 -26.93
C ASN A 319 -14.37 6.30 -26.46
N THR A 320 -13.79 5.11 -26.38
CA THR A 320 -14.47 3.85 -26.02
C THR A 320 -13.74 3.12 -24.92
N TYR A 321 -14.48 2.29 -24.16
CA TYR A 321 -13.89 1.35 -23.22
C TYR A 321 -13.16 0.24 -23.96
N THR A 322 -11.96 -0.10 -23.51
CA THR A 322 -11.15 -1.16 -24.12
C THR A 322 -10.34 -1.91 -23.07
N SER A 323 -10.00 -3.15 -23.34
CA SER A 323 -8.99 -3.94 -22.64
C SER A 323 -7.89 -4.45 -23.57
N LEU A 324 -7.90 -3.95 -24.83
CA LEU A 324 -6.91 -4.31 -25.83
C LEU A 324 -5.53 -3.73 -25.48
N THR A 325 -4.54 -4.59 -25.52
CA THR A 325 -3.15 -4.21 -25.24
C THR A 325 -2.65 -3.19 -26.28
N SER A 326 -3.08 -3.31 -27.53
CA SER A 326 -2.73 -2.38 -28.62
C SER A 326 -3.23 -0.96 -28.38
N ASP A 327 -4.50 -0.78 -27.97
CA ASP A 327 -5.11 0.53 -27.75
C ASP A 327 -4.46 1.25 -26.56
N ILE A 328 -4.32 0.55 -25.43
CA ILE A 328 -3.72 1.10 -24.22
C ILE A 328 -2.25 1.47 -24.47
N THR A 329 -1.50 0.61 -25.18
CA THR A 329 -0.10 0.90 -25.52
C THR A 329 0.01 2.11 -26.44
N LYS A 330 -0.86 2.22 -27.47
CA LYS A 330 -0.88 3.36 -28.39
C LYS A 330 -1.14 4.68 -27.65
N ALA A 331 -2.13 4.69 -26.74
CA ALA A 331 -2.46 5.86 -25.93
C ALA A 331 -1.31 6.22 -24.97
N ALA A 332 -0.74 5.24 -24.27
CA ALA A 332 0.39 5.46 -23.37
C ALA A 332 1.61 6.01 -24.12
N MET A 333 1.95 5.45 -25.28
CA MET A 333 3.07 5.92 -26.09
C MET A 333 2.86 7.33 -26.67
N ALA A 334 1.61 7.69 -27.01
CA ALA A 334 1.29 9.07 -27.41
C ALA A 334 1.59 10.06 -26.27
N LEU A 335 1.13 9.73 -25.04
CA LEU A 335 1.39 10.54 -23.85
C LEU A 335 2.89 10.64 -23.53
N PHE A 336 3.65 9.54 -23.62
CA PHE A 336 5.10 9.58 -23.44
C PHE A 336 5.77 10.46 -24.50
N LYS A 337 5.43 10.30 -25.77
CA LYS A 337 6.00 11.07 -26.86
C LYS A 337 5.75 12.58 -26.73
N GLU A 338 4.56 12.96 -26.28
CA GLU A 338 4.15 14.36 -26.10
C GLU A 338 4.87 15.03 -24.93
N ASN A 339 5.14 14.26 -23.86
CA ASN A 339 5.59 14.83 -22.58
C ASN A 339 7.04 14.49 -22.21
N PHE A 340 7.74 13.67 -22.99
CA PHE A 340 9.15 13.38 -22.81
C PHE A 340 10.00 14.34 -23.66
N ASP A 341 10.76 15.21 -23.00
CA ASP A 341 11.52 16.28 -23.65
C ASP A 341 12.93 15.88 -24.12
N ASN A 342 13.34 14.62 -23.92
CA ASN A 342 14.70 14.09 -24.20
C ASN A 342 15.86 14.80 -23.47
N LYS A 343 15.58 15.77 -22.60
CA LYS A 343 16.64 16.54 -21.89
C LYS A 343 17.04 15.83 -20.60
N SER A 344 16.06 15.27 -19.89
CA SER A 344 16.28 14.59 -18.62
C SER A 344 15.97 13.10 -18.76
N PRO A 345 16.96 12.22 -18.60
CA PRO A 345 16.71 10.77 -18.61
C PRO A 345 15.68 10.38 -17.54
N LEU A 346 14.84 9.40 -17.84
CA LEU A 346 13.86 8.90 -16.90
C LEU A 346 14.43 7.73 -16.09
N ARG A 347 14.22 7.76 -14.78
CA ARG A 347 14.56 6.69 -13.85
C ARG A 347 13.48 5.62 -13.81
N SER A 348 12.22 6.03 -13.81
CA SER A 348 11.08 5.11 -13.74
C SER A 348 9.90 5.63 -14.55
N ILE A 349 9.10 4.69 -15.05
CA ILE A 349 7.85 4.97 -15.72
C ILE A 349 6.74 4.06 -15.19
N GLY A 350 5.51 4.52 -15.31
CA GLY A 350 4.33 3.74 -14.96
C GLY A 350 3.20 3.96 -15.95
N VAL A 351 2.33 2.96 -16.04
CA VAL A 351 1.08 3.00 -16.80
C VAL A 351 -0.05 2.53 -15.89
N SER A 352 -1.15 3.26 -15.89
CA SER A 352 -2.37 2.85 -15.21
C SER A 352 -3.59 3.17 -16.06
N VAL A 353 -4.66 2.42 -15.81
CA VAL A 353 -5.96 2.60 -16.45
C VAL A 353 -6.99 2.80 -15.36
N THR A 354 -7.91 3.72 -15.59
CA THR A 354 -9.01 4.07 -14.69
C THR A 354 -10.31 4.19 -15.49
N ASP A 355 -11.39 4.58 -14.82
CA ASP A 355 -12.71 4.71 -15.43
C ASP A 355 -13.13 3.38 -16.06
N PHE A 356 -13.50 2.44 -15.18
CA PHE A 356 -13.79 1.07 -15.57
C PHE A 356 -15.27 0.85 -15.89
N ALA A 357 -15.49 -0.06 -16.83
CA ALA A 357 -16.76 -0.71 -17.05
C ALA A 357 -16.55 -2.23 -17.10
N HIS A 358 -17.57 -3.00 -16.75
CA HIS A 358 -17.52 -4.44 -16.92
C HIS A 358 -17.56 -4.82 -18.41
N ASN A 359 -16.90 -5.91 -18.78
CA ASN A 359 -16.78 -6.38 -20.15
C ASN A 359 -18.09 -6.92 -20.78
N ASN A 360 -19.19 -6.95 -20.01
CA ASN A 360 -20.53 -7.36 -20.44
C ASN A 360 -21.40 -6.19 -20.90
N ILE A 361 -20.91 -4.95 -20.88
CA ILE A 361 -21.69 -3.82 -21.42
C ILE A 361 -21.70 -3.84 -22.94
N PRO A 362 -22.82 -3.46 -23.58
CA PRO A 362 -22.86 -3.30 -25.02
C PRO A 362 -21.83 -2.29 -25.50
N ARG A 363 -21.03 -2.63 -26.50
CA ARG A 363 -20.11 -1.69 -27.14
C ARG A 363 -20.88 -0.90 -28.20
N GLN A 364 -20.81 0.44 -28.09
CA GLN A 364 -21.29 1.29 -29.16
C GLN A 364 -20.31 1.18 -30.35
N MET A 365 -20.87 0.76 -31.49
CA MET A 365 -20.11 0.63 -32.72
C MET A 365 -19.87 2.02 -33.34
N ASP A 366 -18.66 2.26 -33.76
CA ASP A 366 -18.31 3.43 -34.59
C ASP A 366 -18.20 2.96 -36.04
N ILE A 367 -18.77 3.70 -36.98
CA ILE A 367 -18.70 3.43 -38.41
C ILE A 367 -17.26 3.48 -38.98
N PHE A 368 -16.34 4.09 -38.27
CA PHE A 368 -14.91 4.17 -38.63
C PHE A 368 -14.07 3.04 -38.02
N SER A 369 -14.62 2.20 -37.15
CA SER A 369 -13.88 1.12 -36.50
C SER A 369 -14.07 -0.20 -37.26
N ASP A 370 -12.97 -0.91 -37.49
CA ASP A 370 -12.99 -2.27 -38.09
C ASP A 370 -13.28 -3.29 -36.98
N GLU A 371 -14.56 -3.68 -36.87
CA GLU A 371 -15.00 -4.66 -35.87
C GLU A 371 -14.29 -6.01 -36.00
N ARG A 372 -14.05 -6.48 -37.25
CA ARG A 372 -13.36 -7.76 -37.45
C ARG A 372 -11.97 -7.77 -36.91
N LYS A 373 -11.25 -6.62 -37.04
CA LYS A 373 -9.93 -6.43 -36.48
C LYS A 373 -9.98 -6.41 -34.97
N ILE A 374 -10.92 -5.68 -34.34
CA ILE A 374 -11.09 -5.62 -32.90
C ILE A 374 -11.33 -7.02 -32.31
N ILE A 375 -12.27 -7.78 -32.89
CA ILE A 375 -12.58 -9.17 -32.46
C ILE A 375 -11.33 -10.06 -32.58
N ALA A 376 -10.57 -9.91 -33.67
CA ALA A 376 -9.35 -10.69 -33.89
C ALA A 376 -8.28 -10.36 -32.83
N GLU A 377 -8.08 -9.07 -32.49
CA GLU A 377 -7.16 -8.63 -31.47
C GLU A 377 -7.59 -9.08 -30.06
N GLU A 378 -8.88 -9.02 -29.71
CA GLU A 378 -9.42 -9.57 -28.47
C GLU A 378 -9.16 -11.08 -28.35
N LYS A 379 -9.37 -11.82 -29.40
CA LYS A 379 -9.09 -13.26 -29.46
C LYS A 379 -7.60 -13.57 -29.30
N LEU A 380 -6.76 -12.75 -29.94
CA LEU A 380 -5.29 -12.83 -29.79
C LEU A 380 -4.87 -12.59 -28.36
N ASP A 381 -5.27 -11.46 -27.75
CA ASP A 381 -4.94 -11.11 -26.37
C ASP A 381 -5.37 -12.21 -25.38
N LYS A 382 -6.61 -12.70 -25.48
CA LYS A 382 -7.11 -13.83 -24.66
C LYS A 382 -6.28 -15.11 -24.85
N THR A 383 -5.82 -15.38 -26.07
CA THR A 383 -4.98 -16.55 -26.36
C THR A 383 -3.60 -16.39 -25.76
N LEU A 384 -2.99 -15.21 -25.87
CA LEU A 384 -1.70 -14.89 -25.28
C LEU A 384 -1.76 -14.98 -23.75
N ASP A 385 -2.84 -14.48 -23.12
CA ASP A 385 -3.05 -14.57 -21.69
C ASP A 385 -3.07 -16.04 -21.21
N LYS A 386 -3.81 -16.93 -21.92
CA LYS A 386 -3.85 -18.37 -21.61
C LYS A 386 -2.48 -19.03 -21.73
N LEU A 387 -1.72 -18.70 -22.78
CA LEU A 387 -0.38 -19.25 -22.98
C LEU A 387 0.58 -18.77 -21.88
N LYS A 388 0.55 -17.49 -21.52
CA LYS A 388 1.35 -16.94 -20.44
C LYS A 388 0.97 -17.51 -19.06
N GLN A 389 -0.32 -17.77 -18.83
CA GLN A 389 -0.78 -18.42 -17.60
C GLN A 389 -0.25 -19.84 -17.47
N ARG A 390 -0.21 -20.60 -18.58
CA ARG A 390 0.19 -22.00 -18.58
C ARG A 390 1.70 -22.21 -18.61
N PHE A 391 2.44 -21.39 -19.34
CA PHE A 391 3.85 -21.61 -19.65
C PHE A 391 4.77 -20.51 -19.14
N GLY A 392 4.23 -19.54 -18.41
CA GLY A 392 4.99 -18.41 -17.86
C GLY A 392 4.96 -17.16 -18.76
N ASN A 393 5.25 -16.04 -18.13
CA ASN A 393 5.09 -14.70 -18.73
C ASN A 393 6.01 -14.46 -19.96
N TYR A 394 7.11 -15.20 -20.03
CA TYR A 394 8.15 -15.00 -21.06
C TYR A 394 7.99 -15.88 -22.31
N ILE A 395 7.01 -16.78 -22.35
CA ILE A 395 6.86 -17.77 -23.44
C ILE A 395 6.61 -17.13 -24.82
N ILE A 396 5.83 -16.05 -24.85
CA ILE A 396 5.52 -15.29 -26.07
C ILE A 396 5.65 -13.80 -25.77
N ARG A 397 6.42 -13.11 -26.58
CA ARG A 397 6.62 -11.68 -26.49
C ARG A 397 6.73 -11.03 -27.86
N PRO A 398 6.34 -9.76 -28.05
CA PRO A 398 6.65 -9.01 -29.25
C PRO A 398 8.15 -8.95 -29.53
N ALA A 399 8.55 -9.10 -30.79
CA ALA A 399 9.96 -9.06 -31.19
C ALA A 399 10.66 -7.74 -30.81
N SER A 400 9.89 -6.64 -30.73
CA SER A 400 10.39 -5.34 -30.27
C SER A 400 10.96 -5.36 -28.84
N LEU A 401 10.56 -6.31 -28.00
CA LEU A 401 11.11 -6.47 -26.64
C LEU A 401 12.48 -7.15 -26.61
N LEU A 402 12.93 -7.72 -27.74
CA LEU A 402 14.24 -8.34 -27.89
C LEU A 402 15.33 -7.31 -28.19
N THR A 403 14.96 -6.07 -28.54
CA THR A 403 15.88 -4.98 -28.84
C THR A 403 16.72 -4.58 -27.62
N ASP A 404 16.14 -4.67 -26.41
CA ASP A 404 16.86 -4.53 -25.16
C ASP A 404 16.29 -5.51 -24.11
N ARG A 405 17.01 -6.63 -23.94
CA ARG A 405 16.62 -7.66 -22.98
C ARG A 405 16.78 -7.21 -21.54
N GLY A 406 17.71 -6.32 -21.23
CA GLY A 406 17.89 -5.76 -19.90
C GLY A 406 16.66 -4.96 -19.45
N LEU A 407 16.12 -4.12 -20.34
CA LEU A 407 14.91 -3.32 -20.07
C LEU A 407 13.61 -4.14 -20.08
N SER A 408 13.57 -5.27 -20.78
CA SER A 408 12.35 -6.08 -20.92
C SER A 408 12.30 -7.31 -20.02
N ALA A 409 13.39 -7.65 -19.30
CA ALA A 409 13.51 -8.87 -18.51
C ALA A 409 12.92 -8.72 -17.09
N PHE A 410 11.74 -8.14 -16.97
CA PHE A 410 11.00 -8.08 -15.70
C PHE A 410 9.56 -8.54 -15.87
N ASN A 411 8.97 -9.08 -14.80
CA ASN A 411 7.57 -9.50 -14.79
C ASN A 411 6.78 -8.65 -13.79
N PRO A 412 6.02 -7.64 -14.25
CA PRO A 412 5.29 -6.77 -13.34
C PRO A 412 4.29 -7.51 -12.44
N LYS A 413 3.83 -8.70 -12.82
CA LYS A 413 2.88 -9.48 -12.02
C LYS A 413 3.55 -10.15 -10.81
N ASP A 414 4.80 -10.58 -10.95
CA ASP A 414 5.55 -11.28 -9.88
C ASP A 414 6.36 -10.29 -9.03
N GLU A 415 6.85 -9.21 -9.66
CA GLU A 415 7.68 -8.19 -9.02
C GLU A 415 6.85 -7.08 -8.36
N HIS A 416 5.60 -6.92 -8.78
CA HIS A 416 4.69 -5.97 -8.15
C HIS A 416 4.14 -6.54 -6.87
N THR A 417 4.77 -6.07 -5.92
CA THR A 417 4.36 -6.03 -4.55
C THR A 417 2.93 -5.55 -4.45
N ILE A 418 2.19 -6.31 -3.81
CA ILE A 418 0.92 -6.10 -3.17
C ILE A 418 0.78 -4.64 -2.73
N HIS A 419 -0.08 -3.89 -3.41
CA HIS A 419 -0.53 -2.63 -2.87
C HIS A 419 -1.44 -2.93 -1.67
N PRO A 420 -1.20 -2.37 -0.48
CA PRO A 420 -1.91 -2.77 0.74
C PRO A 420 -3.43 -2.73 0.66
N VAL A 421 -3.99 -1.85 -0.17
CA VAL A 421 -5.43 -1.62 -0.31
C VAL A 421 -6.08 -2.46 -1.42
N GLY A 422 -5.33 -3.20 -2.21
CA GLY A 422 -5.83 -3.90 -3.40
C GLY A 422 -5.79 -5.43 -3.33
N TYR A 423 -5.52 -6.00 -2.17
CA TYR A 423 -5.33 -7.45 -1.99
C TYR A 423 -6.28 -8.06 -0.98
N LEU A 424 -7.49 -7.66 -1.09
CA LEU A 424 -8.56 -8.31 -0.35
C LEU A 424 -9.42 -9.09 -1.29
#